data_6f8aba6fb0e21ff455fb91620861b730
#
_entry.id   6f8aba6fb0e21ff455fb91620861b730
#
_cell.length_a   1.000
_cell.length_b   1.000
_cell.length_c   1.000
_cell.angle_alpha   90.00
_cell.angle_beta   90.00
_cell.angle_gamma   90.00
#
_symmetry.space_group_name_H-M   'P 1'
#
loop_
_entity.id
_entity.type
_entity.pdbx_description
1 polymer ?
#
loop_
_entity_poly.entity_id
_entity_poly.type
_entity_poly.pdbx_seq_one_letter_code
_entity_poly.pdbx_strand_id
1 'polypeptide(L)'
;MLRFGITTRITQANGYEESRDSLAHDWGDFFTREFPKDIWASIPNIGNDAVRYFQSLSLNVLIISGGDSIGETPKRDETEYALLEYALKNRIPIIAICRGMQLVHSYFGGKIIKGDEEFSSIHRAKMHEIITEENDIFSINSYHNDLILEDNLHSDLKIIARCTKDFTVEAFVNHSLIGLMWHPERAMVDSKWSNEIIKNFLKNYHD
;
A
#
# COMPACT_ATOMS: atom_id res chain seq x y z
N MET A 1 21.44 -3.90 -1.07
CA MET A 1 20.51 -5.04 -0.92
C MET A 1 19.34 -4.54 -0.09
N LEU A 2 18.14 -4.61 -0.64
CA LEU A 2 16.93 -4.21 0.06
C LEU A 2 16.46 -5.35 0.99
N ARG A 3 15.87 -4.96 2.11
CA ARG A 3 15.31 -5.86 3.13
C ARG A 3 13.91 -5.37 3.46
N PHE A 4 12.92 -5.95 2.81
CA PHE A 4 11.54 -5.52 2.90
C PHE A 4 10.86 -6.10 4.15
N GLY A 5 10.17 -5.26 4.91
CA GLY A 5 9.18 -5.68 5.88
C GLY A 5 7.79 -5.43 5.33
N ILE A 6 6.95 -6.45 5.24
CA ILE A 6 5.57 -6.31 4.75
C ILE A 6 4.58 -6.62 5.86
N THR A 7 3.60 -5.72 6.07
CA THR A 7 2.54 -5.94 7.05
C THR A 7 1.55 -7.01 6.57
N THR A 8 0.92 -7.69 7.51
CA THR A 8 -0.05 -8.76 7.24
C THR A 8 -1.46 -8.32 7.61
N ARG A 9 -2.46 -8.89 6.93
CA ARG A 9 -3.86 -8.76 7.35
C ARG A 9 -4.20 -9.80 8.43
N ILE A 10 -5.22 -9.52 9.24
CA ILE A 10 -5.73 -10.49 10.21
C ILE A 10 -6.92 -11.22 9.59
N THR A 11 -6.86 -12.55 9.58
CA THR A 11 -7.95 -13.42 9.12
C THR A 11 -8.38 -14.37 10.23
N GLN A 12 -9.62 -14.85 10.18
CA GLN A 12 -10.14 -15.85 11.11
C GLN A 12 -10.02 -17.25 10.51
N ALA A 13 -9.66 -18.21 11.34
CA ALA A 13 -9.70 -19.61 10.94
C ALA A 13 -11.15 -20.06 10.67
N ASN A 14 -11.33 -20.96 9.71
CA ASN A 14 -12.64 -21.53 9.44
C ASN A 14 -12.96 -22.65 10.45
N GLY A 15 -14.11 -22.55 11.13
CA GLY A 15 -14.64 -23.60 12.01
C GLY A 15 -14.18 -23.56 13.47
N TYR A 16 -13.28 -22.66 13.87
CA TYR A 16 -12.87 -22.44 15.26
C TYR A 16 -12.31 -21.03 15.48
N GLU A 17 -12.25 -20.61 16.73
CA GLU A 17 -11.84 -19.24 17.09
C GLU A 17 -10.30 -19.14 17.13
N GLU A 18 -9.71 -18.64 16.03
CA GLU A 18 -8.27 -18.39 15.91
C GLU A 18 -8.03 -17.26 14.90
N SER A 19 -7.39 -16.19 15.36
CA SER A 19 -6.92 -15.10 14.49
C SER A 19 -5.55 -15.44 13.91
N ARG A 20 -5.36 -15.18 12.64
CA ARG A 20 -4.12 -15.47 11.90
C ARG A 20 -3.62 -14.24 11.18
N ASP A 21 -2.31 -14.04 11.23
CA ASP A 21 -1.63 -13.11 10.33
C ASP A 21 -1.50 -13.78 8.96
N SER A 22 -2.01 -13.12 7.92
CA SER A 22 -2.11 -13.68 6.58
C SER A 22 -1.54 -12.75 5.54
N LEU A 23 -0.83 -13.31 4.57
CA LEU A 23 -0.31 -12.62 3.40
C LEU A 23 -0.71 -13.38 2.15
N ALA A 24 -1.17 -12.68 1.10
CA ALA A 24 -1.50 -13.30 -0.18
C ALA A 24 -0.24 -13.90 -0.84
N HIS A 25 -0.36 -15.06 -1.46
CA HIS A 25 0.74 -15.73 -2.17
C HIS A 25 1.30 -14.87 -3.29
N ASP A 26 0.48 -14.01 -3.90
CA ASP A 26 0.90 -13.05 -4.93
C ASP A 26 2.12 -12.21 -4.51
N TRP A 27 2.28 -11.91 -3.21
CA TRP A 27 3.46 -11.21 -2.70
C TRP A 27 4.75 -12.01 -2.84
N GLY A 28 4.70 -13.32 -2.60
CA GLY A 28 5.86 -14.21 -2.79
C GLY A 28 6.29 -14.22 -4.26
N ASP A 29 5.33 -14.31 -5.18
CA ASP A 29 5.59 -14.29 -6.61
C ASP A 29 6.10 -12.91 -7.07
N PHE A 30 5.54 -11.82 -6.51
CA PHE A 30 6.00 -10.46 -6.77
C PHE A 30 7.47 -10.27 -6.37
N PHE A 31 7.86 -10.63 -5.15
CA PHE A 31 9.25 -10.51 -4.71
C PHE A 31 10.21 -11.35 -5.53
N THR A 32 9.82 -12.59 -5.84
CA THR A 32 10.65 -13.50 -6.65
C THR A 32 10.89 -12.95 -8.06
N ARG A 33 9.90 -12.30 -8.64
CA ARG A 33 9.97 -11.73 -9.98
C ARG A 33 10.67 -10.37 -10.01
N GLU A 34 10.29 -9.46 -9.10
CA GLU A 34 10.70 -8.05 -9.17
C GLU A 34 11.97 -7.74 -8.37
N PHE A 35 12.22 -8.50 -7.28
CA PHE A 35 13.30 -8.28 -6.33
C PHE A 35 14.07 -9.58 -5.99
N PRO A 36 14.54 -10.35 -7.01
CA PRO A 36 15.10 -11.70 -6.82
C PRO A 36 16.40 -11.74 -6.03
N LYS A 37 17.06 -10.59 -5.82
CA LYS A 37 18.33 -10.47 -5.08
C LYS A 37 18.16 -9.88 -3.68
N ASP A 38 16.93 -9.53 -3.33
CA ASP A 38 16.59 -8.87 -2.08
C ASP A 38 15.87 -9.84 -1.15
N ILE A 39 15.76 -9.49 0.12
CA ILE A 39 15.06 -10.32 1.13
C ILE A 39 13.79 -9.63 1.56
N TRP A 40 12.81 -10.42 1.96
CA TRP A 40 11.59 -9.92 2.57
C TRP A 40 11.13 -10.78 3.73
N ALA A 41 10.43 -10.17 4.68
CA ALA A 41 9.83 -10.82 5.82
C ALA A 41 8.44 -10.22 6.10
N SER A 42 7.48 -11.07 6.45
CA SER A 42 6.19 -10.62 6.97
C SER A 42 6.35 -10.08 8.39
N ILE A 43 5.63 -9.02 8.70
CA ILE A 43 5.60 -8.40 10.03
C ILE A 43 4.31 -8.82 10.71
N PRO A 44 4.37 -9.48 11.88
CA PRO A 44 3.18 -9.88 12.62
C PRO A 44 2.46 -8.67 13.24
N ASN A 45 1.15 -8.80 13.45
CA ASN A 45 0.34 -7.76 14.09
C ASN A 45 0.48 -7.80 15.61
N ILE A 46 1.56 -7.22 16.12
CA ILE A 46 1.94 -7.20 17.56
C ILE A 46 1.99 -5.79 18.16
N GLY A 47 1.27 -4.85 17.55
CA GLY A 47 1.21 -3.46 18.02
C GLY A 47 2.58 -2.79 17.96
N ASN A 48 2.90 -1.98 18.95
CA ASN A 48 4.16 -1.21 19.04
C ASN A 48 5.43 -2.09 19.03
N ASP A 49 5.35 -3.36 19.44
CA ASP A 49 6.48 -4.30 19.40
C ASP A 49 6.93 -4.63 17.96
N ALA A 50 6.10 -4.37 16.96
CA ALA A 50 6.44 -4.54 15.55
C ALA A 50 7.64 -3.69 15.11
N VAL A 51 7.84 -2.52 15.72
CA VAL A 51 9.02 -1.68 15.47
C VAL A 51 10.30 -2.40 15.89
N ARG A 52 10.32 -3.00 17.08
CA ARG A 52 11.47 -3.78 17.55
C ARG A 52 11.71 -5.02 16.66
N TYR A 53 10.65 -5.68 16.21
CA TYR A 53 10.73 -6.80 15.27
C TYR A 53 11.36 -6.35 13.94
N PHE A 54 10.88 -5.25 13.37
CA PHE A 54 11.41 -4.65 12.14
C PHE A 54 12.93 -4.35 12.26
N GLN A 55 13.33 -3.72 13.37
CA GLN A 55 14.73 -3.40 13.67
C GLN A 55 15.60 -4.65 13.80
N SER A 56 15.12 -5.68 14.54
CA SER A 56 15.88 -6.91 14.81
C SER A 56 16.23 -7.69 13.55
N LEU A 57 15.39 -7.59 12.51
CA LEU A 57 15.63 -8.17 11.19
C LEU A 57 16.42 -7.24 10.26
N SER A 58 16.81 -6.05 10.74
CA SER A 58 17.51 -5.03 9.94
C SER A 58 16.77 -4.69 8.66
N LEU A 59 15.43 -4.62 8.70
CA LEU A 59 14.62 -4.26 7.55
C LEU A 59 14.83 -2.77 7.22
N ASN A 60 14.85 -2.44 5.92
CA ASN A 60 15.16 -1.10 5.44
C ASN A 60 14.20 -0.57 4.37
N VAL A 61 13.12 -1.29 4.10
CA VAL A 61 11.96 -0.86 3.30
C VAL A 61 10.70 -1.34 4.00
N LEU A 62 9.72 -0.48 4.19
CA LEU A 62 8.42 -0.85 4.74
C LEU A 62 7.37 -0.94 3.63
N ILE A 63 6.65 -2.07 3.57
CA ILE A 63 5.44 -2.21 2.76
C ILE A 63 4.24 -2.31 3.70
N ILE A 64 3.31 -1.37 3.58
CA ILE A 64 2.02 -1.43 4.25
C ILE A 64 1.01 -2.01 3.26
N SER A 65 0.59 -3.25 3.50
CA SER A 65 -0.19 -4.04 2.56
C SER A 65 -1.67 -3.65 2.50
N GLY A 66 -2.37 -4.08 1.45
CA GLY A 66 -3.81 -3.96 1.31
C GLY A 66 -4.61 -4.85 2.28
N GLY A 67 -5.93 -4.77 2.23
CA GLY A 67 -6.86 -5.62 3.00
C GLY A 67 -8.06 -4.88 3.58
N ASP A 68 -8.47 -5.27 4.77
CA ASP A 68 -9.69 -4.81 5.44
C ASP A 68 -9.65 -3.30 5.74
N SER A 69 -10.82 -2.67 5.94
CA SER A 69 -10.88 -1.22 6.19
C SER A 69 -10.22 -0.84 7.53
N ILE A 70 -9.72 0.38 7.62
CA ILE A 70 -9.16 0.94 8.86
C ILE A 70 -10.27 0.97 9.92
N GLY A 71 -9.95 0.55 11.15
CA GLY A 71 -10.88 0.42 12.28
C GLY A 71 -11.49 -0.97 12.43
N GLU A 72 -11.49 -1.83 11.41
CA GLU A 72 -12.01 -3.19 11.51
C GLU A 72 -11.11 -4.14 12.30
N THR A 73 -9.80 -3.90 12.27
CA THR A 73 -8.81 -4.71 12.96
C THR A 73 -7.85 -3.85 13.79
N PRO A 74 -8.25 -3.42 15.02
CA PRO A 74 -7.50 -2.43 15.81
C PRO A 74 -6.04 -2.82 16.08
N LYS A 75 -5.75 -4.12 16.25
CA LYS A 75 -4.39 -4.61 16.46
C LYS A 75 -3.49 -4.43 15.23
N ARG A 76 -4.06 -4.58 14.03
CA ARG A 76 -3.37 -4.29 12.78
C ARG A 76 -3.15 -2.79 12.63
N ASP A 77 -4.17 -2.00 12.91
CA ASP A 77 -4.06 -0.53 12.84
C ASP A 77 -2.96 -0.02 13.75
N GLU A 78 -2.92 -0.46 15.02
CA GLU A 78 -1.86 -0.12 15.98
C GLU A 78 -0.47 -0.50 15.44
N THR A 79 -0.33 -1.71 14.88
CA THR A 79 0.93 -2.20 14.31
C THR A 79 1.39 -1.32 13.15
N GLU A 80 0.49 -1.03 12.22
CA GLU A 80 0.83 -0.29 11.01
C GLU A 80 1.08 1.20 11.28
N TYR A 81 0.34 1.84 12.21
CA TYR A 81 0.63 3.21 12.63
C TYR A 81 1.99 3.32 13.33
N ALA A 82 2.33 2.38 14.21
CA ALA A 82 3.64 2.37 14.88
C ALA A 82 4.80 2.22 13.88
N LEU A 83 4.66 1.33 12.90
CA LEU A 83 5.65 1.13 11.85
C LEU A 83 5.76 2.34 10.92
N LEU A 84 4.63 2.94 10.53
CA LEU A 84 4.58 4.14 9.69
C LEU A 84 5.31 5.31 10.37
N GLU A 85 4.98 5.59 11.63
CA GLU A 85 5.62 6.66 12.41
C GLU A 85 7.14 6.42 12.53
N TYR A 86 7.52 5.19 12.86
CA TYR A 86 8.93 4.80 12.94
C TYR A 86 9.66 4.99 11.60
N ALA A 87 9.05 4.55 10.50
CA ALA A 87 9.66 4.64 9.17
C ALA A 87 9.82 6.10 8.72
N LEU A 88 8.80 6.94 8.91
CA LEU A 88 8.87 8.38 8.59
C LEU A 88 9.96 9.08 9.40
N LYS A 89 10.03 8.83 10.72
CA LYS A 89 11.04 9.43 11.61
C LYS A 89 12.46 9.03 11.26
N ASN A 90 12.67 7.80 10.78
CA ASN A 90 13.99 7.24 10.47
C ASN A 90 14.32 7.29 8.98
N ARG A 91 13.50 7.98 8.18
CA ARG A 91 13.68 8.07 6.72
C ARG A 91 13.83 6.69 6.07
N ILE A 92 12.96 5.74 6.41
CA ILE A 92 12.86 4.45 5.77
C ILE A 92 11.83 4.56 4.65
N PRO A 93 12.14 4.13 3.41
CA PRO A 93 11.20 4.22 2.30
C PRO A 93 9.97 3.35 2.55
N ILE A 94 8.80 3.91 2.25
CA ILE A 94 7.50 3.29 2.49
C ILE A 94 6.78 3.08 1.15
N ILE A 95 6.29 1.87 0.94
CA ILE A 95 5.39 1.52 -0.16
C ILE A 95 4.04 1.16 0.47
N ALA A 96 3.02 1.97 0.20
CA ALA A 96 1.71 1.84 0.81
C ALA A 96 0.67 1.40 -0.24
N ILE A 97 0.08 0.21 -0.08
CA ILE A 97 -0.76 -0.43 -1.09
C ILE A 97 -2.22 -0.45 -0.64
N CYS A 98 -3.13 0.06 -1.47
CA CYS A 98 -4.58 0.06 -1.27
C CYS A 98 -4.95 0.59 0.14
N ARG A 99 -5.36 -0.27 1.08
CA ARG A 99 -5.58 0.11 2.47
C ARG A 99 -4.35 0.81 3.09
N GLY A 100 -3.13 0.37 2.75
CA GLY A 100 -1.90 1.04 3.22
C GLY A 100 -1.81 2.49 2.75
N MET A 101 -2.19 2.77 1.50
CA MET A 101 -2.29 4.13 0.97
C MET A 101 -3.35 4.96 1.75
N GLN A 102 -4.49 4.35 2.06
CA GLN A 102 -5.55 4.97 2.86
C GLN A 102 -5.07 5.28 4.29
N LEU A 103 -4.31 4.36 4.90
CA LEU A 103 -3.73 4.55 6.24
C LEU A 103 -2.74 5.71 6.27
N VAL A 104 -1.85 5.81 5.28
CA VAL A 104 -0.94 6.96 5.12
C VAL A 104 -1.73 8.25 4.96
N HIS A 105 -2.73 8.27 4.08
CA HIS A 105 -3.60 9.44 3.89
C HIS A 105 -4.27 9.87 5.20
N SER A 106 -4.82 8.91 5.95
CA SER A 106 -5.43 9.16 7.26
C SER A 106 -4.42 9.69 8.30
N TYR A 107 -3.20 9.15 8.31
CA TYR A 107 -2.11 9.61 9.19
C TYR A 107 -1.77 11.10 8.97
N PHE A 108 -1.78 11.56 7.74
CA PHE A 108 -1.61 12.97 7.38
C PHE A 108 -2.87 13.82 7.58
N GLY A 109 -3.91 13.28 8.23
CA GLY A 109 -5.15 14.01 8.53
C GLY A 109 -6.16 14.04 7.39
N GLY A 110 -5.92 13.27 6.33
CA GLY A 110 -6.85 13.14 5.21
C GLY A 110 -8.10 12.32 5.57
N LYS A 111 -9.20 12.60 4.88
CA LYS A 111 -10.47 11.91 5.09
C LYS A 111 -10.71 10.86 4.02
N ILE A 112 -10.92 9.62 4.46
CA ILE A 112 -11.34 8.51 3.59
C ILE A 112 -12.86 8.59 3.40
N ILE A 113 -13.29 8.46 2.17
CA ILE A 113 -14.70 8.51 1.79
C ILE A 113 -15.12 7.11 1.35
N LYS A 114 -16.27 6.64 1.84
CA LYS A 114 -16.85 5.39 1.34
C LYS A 114 -17.50 5.62 0.00
N GLY A 115 -17.15 4.79 -0.97
CA GLY A 115 -17.78 4.79 -2.28
C GLY A 115 -19.21 4.24 -2.21
N ASP A 116 -20.03 4.73 -3.10
CA ASP A 116 -21.38 4.23 -3.33
C ASP A 116 -21.42 3.05 -4.33
N GLU A 117 -22.61 2.68 -4.78
CA GLU A 117 -22.77 1.60 -5.76
C GLU A 117 -22.16 1.94 -7.13
N GLU A 118 -22.23 3.21 -7.56
CA GLU A 118 -21.64 3.66 -8.83
C GLU A 118 -20.13 3.55 -8.77
N PHE A 119 -19.49 4.06 -7.71
CA PHE A 119 -18.08 3.91 -7.45
C PHE A 119 -17.65 2.44 -7.42
N SER A 120 -18.37 1.60 -6.67
CA SER A 120 -18.09 0.16 -6.56
C SER A 120 -18.16 -0.55 -7.91
N SER A 121 -19.00 -0.08 -8.85
CA SER A 121 -19.11 -0.65 -10.20
C SER A 121 -17.84 -0.44 -11.04
N ILE A 122 -17.04 0.57 -10.73
CA ILE A 122 -15.77 0.92 -11.40
C ILE A 122 -14.58 0.27 -10.69
N HIS A 123 -14.56 0.27 -9.36
CA HIS A 123 -13.37 0.01 -8.56
C HIS A 123 -13.32 -1.35 -7.86
N ARG A 124 -14.46 -2.03 -7.68
CA ARG A 124 -14.48 -3.28 -6.93
C ARG A 124 -14.28 -4.49 -7.84
N ALA A 125 -13.12 -5.16 -7.69
CA ALA A 125 -12.73 -6.34 -8.47
C ALA A 125 -12.81 -6.12 -9.99
N LYS A 126 -12.29 -4.99 -10.44
CA LYS A 126 -12.30 -4.53 -11.83
C LYS A 126 -10.88 -4.18 -12.31
N MET A 127 -10.79 -3.96 -13.61
CA MET A 127 -9.72 -3.20 -14.24
C MET A 127 -10.28 -1.83 -14.60
N HIS A 128 -9.52 -0.77 -14.36
CA HIS A 128 -9.87 0.57 -14.86
C HIS A 128 -8.63 1.31 -15.34
N GLU A 129 -8.86 2.41 -16.04
CA GLU A 129 -7.80 3.26 -16.53
C GLU A 129 -7.50 4.38 -15.54
N ILE A 130 -6.22 4.65 -15.39
CA ILE A 130 -5.70 5.82 -14.68
C ILE A 130 -4.97 6.73 -15.66
N ILE A 131 -4.92 8.02 -15.33
CA ILE A 131 -4.13 9.02 -16.02
C ILE A 131 -3.06 9.57 -15.08
N THR A 132 -1.83 9.65 -15.57
CA THR A 132 -0.69 10.23 -14.84
C THR A 132 -0.61 11.74 -15.03
N GLU A 133 0.27 12.41 -14.28
CA GLU A 133 0.56 13.85 -14.48
C GLU A 133 1.16 14.15 -15.87
N GLU A 134 1.85 13.19 -16.47
CA GLU A 134 2.40 13.29 -17.83
C GLU A 134 1.34 13.04 -18.92
N ASN A 135 0.08 12.78 -18.54
CA ASN A 135 -1.05 12.42 -19.40
C ASN A 135 -0.93 11.02 -20.05
N ASP A 136 -0.10 10.15 -19.52
CA ASP A 136 -0.09 8.75 -19.94
C ASP A 136 -1.25 7.99 -19.30
N ILE A 137 -1.84 7.06 -20.06
CA ILE A 137 -2.97 6.24 -19.60
C ILE A 137 -2.50 4.80 -19.41
N PHE A 138 -2.82 4.22 -18.25
CA PHE A 138 -2.50 2.84 -17.90
C PHE A 138 -3.72 2.11 -17.35
N SER A 139 -3.82 0.81 -17.64
CA SER A 139 -4.87 -0.06 -17.12
C SER A 139 -4.36 -0.85 -15.92
N ILE A 140 -4.96 -0.61 -14.78
CA ILE A 140 -4.59 -1.22 -13.49
C ILE A 140 -5.74 -2.04 -12.91
N ASN A 141 -5.40 -2.92 -11.96
CA ASN A 141 -6.41 -3.63 -11.16
C ASN A 141 -6.93 -2.77 -10.02
N SER A 142 -8.16 -3.00 -9.60
CA SER A 142 -8.80 -2.27 -8.52
C SER A 142 -9.66 -3.19 -7.65
N TYR A 143 -9.50 -3.06 -6.32
CA TYR A 143 -10.17 -3.91 -5.33
C TYR A 143 -10.66 -3.13 -4.11
N HIS A 144 -10.86 -1.82 -4.23
CA HIS A 144 -11.25 -0.96 -3.10
C HIS A 144 -12.68 -0.46 -3.22
N ASN A 145 -13.27 -0.12 -2.08
CA ASN A 145 -14.57 0.53 -1.96
C ASN A 145 -14.47 1.92 -1.34
N ASP A 146 -13.30 2.26 -0.80
CA ASP A 146 -13.05 3.54 -0.18
C ASP A 146 -12.17 4.38 -1.11
N LEU A 147 -12.39 5.69 -1.14
CA LEU A 147 -11.76 6.60 -2.08
C LEU A 147 -11.09 7.78 -1.38
N ILE A 148 -10.13 8.37 -2.08
CA ILE A 148 -9.42 9.58 -1.70
C ILE A 148 -9.70 10.64 -2.76
N LEU A 149 -10.18 11.82 -2.31
CA LEU A 149 -10.36 12.98 -3.18
C LEU A 149 -9.17 13.94 -3.05
N GLU A 150 -8.84 14.61 -4.13
CA GLU A 150 -7.74 15.59 -4.18
C GLU A 150 -7.89 16.69 -3.13
N ASP A 151 -9.08 17.24 -2.95
CA ASP A 151 -9.37 18.32 -1.99
C ASP A 151 -9.06 17.96 -0.53
N ASN A 152 -8.94 16.67 -0.24
CA ASN A 152 -8.63 16.16 1.10
C ASN A 152 -7.18 15.67 1.23
N LEU A 153 -6.36 15.79 0.18
CA LEU A 153 -4.98 15.32 0.22
C LEU A 153 -4.09 16.35 0.94
N HIS A 154 -3.22 15.85 1.82
CA HIS A 154 -2.24 16.71 2.49
C HIS A 154 -1.25 17.31 1.49
N SER A 155 -0.85 18.56 1.68
CA SER A 155 0.04 19.29 0.78
C SER A 155 1.43 18.65 0.56
N ASP A 156 1.88 17.81 1.49
CA ASP A 156 3.15 17.08 1.37
C ASP A 156 3.06 15.84 0.46
N LEU A 157 1.86 15.49 0.02
CA LEU A 157 1.59 14.35 -0.85
C LEU A 157 1.28 14.85 -2.27
N LYS A 158 2.15 14.52 -3.21
CA LYS A 158 1.97 14.87 -4.62
C LYS A 158 1.21 13.75 -5.33
N ILE A 159 0.10 14.07 -5.98
CA ILE A 159 -0.64 13.10 -6.79
C ILE A 159 0.20 12.77 -8.03
N ILE A 160 0.28 11.49 -8.37
CA ILE A 160 0.95 11.00 -9.59
C ILE A 160 0.02 10.23 -10.53
N ALA A 161 -1.16 9.81 -10.06
CA ALA A 161 -2.17 9.19 -10.91
C ALA A 161 -3.59 9.38 -10.36
N ARG A 162 -4.56 9.49 -11.27
CA ARG A 162 -6.01 9.58 -10.99
C ARG A 162 -6.78 8.58 -11.86
N CYS A 163 -7.92 8.10 -11.39
CA CYS A 163 -8.86 7.38 -12.22
C CYS A 163 -9.37 8.29 -13.36
N THR A 164 -9.46 7.76 -14.58
CA THR A 164 -9.91 8.54 -15.74
C THR A 164 -11.41 8.85 -15.72
N LYS A 165 -12.21 8.13 -14.93
CA LYS A 165 -13.67 8.23 -14.91
C LYS A 165 -14.20 9.20 -13.85
N ASP A 166 -13.68 9.12 -12.64
CA ASP A 166 -14.19 9.87 -11.48
C ASP A 166 -13.13 10.77 -10.82
N PHE A 167 -11.91 10.79 -11.36
CA PHE A 167 -10.77 11.60 -10.92
C PHE A 167 -10.36 11.35 -9.46
N THR A 168 -10.76 10.24 -8.87
CA THR A 168 -10.25 9.82 -7.56
C THR A 168 -8.75 9.60 -7.59
N VAL A 169 -8.09 9.85 -6.46
CA VAL A 169 -6.64 9.71 -6.34
C VAL A 169 -6.28 8.23 -6.28
N GLU A 170 -5.54 7.78 -7.27
CA GLU A 170 -5.09 6.39 -7.40
C GLU A 170 -3.63 6.18 -7.00
N ALA A 171 -2.82 7.25 -7.05
CA ALA A 171 -1.47 7.21 -6.50
C ALA A 171 -0.98 8.59 -6.07
N PHE A 172 -0.18 8.60 -5.02
CA PHE A 172 0.55 9.78 -4.55
C PHE A 172 1.97 9.42 -4.10
N VAL A 173 2.83 10.44 -4.03
CA VAL A 173 4.22 10.28 -3.62
C VAL A 173 4.70 11.48 -2.80
N ASN A 174 5.66 11.25 -1.92
CA ASN A 174 6.58 12.27 -1.44
C ASN A 174 8.02 11.71 -1.40
N HIS A 175 8.95 12.44 -0.77
CA HIS A 175 10.34 11.97 -0.68
C HIS A 175 10.53 10.67 0.11
N SER A 176 9.60 10.30 0.99
CA SER A 176 9.72 9.14 1.90
C SER A 176 8.77 7.99 1.58
N LEU A 177 7.74 8.24 0.78
CA LEU A 177 6.71 7.23 0.53
C LEU A 177 6.09 7.33 -0.86
N ILE A 178 5.62 6.18 -1.34
CA ILE A 178 4.72 6.05 -2.47
C ILE A 178 3.46 5.30 -2.04
N GLY A 179 2.29 5.85 -2.34
CA GLY A 179 0.98 5.22 -2.14
C GLY A 179 0.37 4.84 -3.47
N LEU A 180 -0.09 3.59 -3.59
CA LEU A 180 -0.74 3.05 -4.77
C LEU A 180 -2.08 2.43 -4.35
N MET A 181 -3.19 2.82 -5.00
CA MET A 181 -4.50 2.27 -4.68
C MET A 181 -4.71 0.88 -5.28
N TRP A 182 -4.00 0.57 -6.35
CA TRP A 182 -3.99 -0.76 -6.97
C TRP A 182 -3.02 -1.72 -6.29
N HIS A 183 -3.06 -2.99 -6.72
CA HIS A 183 -2.28 -4.09 -6.18
C HIS A 183 -1.18 -4.52 -7.17
N PRO A 184 0.07 -4.02 -7.04
CA PRO A 184 1.18 -4.37 -7.94
C PRO A 184 1.56 -5.85 -7.88
N GLU A 185 1.24 -6.52 -6.77
CA GLU A 185 1.46 -7.96 -6.58
C GLU A 185 0.52 -8.83 -7.41
N ARG A 186 -0.63 -8.30 -7.83
CA ARG A 186 -1.64 -9.06 -8.60
C ARG A 186 -1.50 -8.80 -10.09
N ALA A 187 -2.06 -9.73 -10.88
CA ALA A 187 -2.08 -9.58 -12.33
C ALA A 187 -2.82 -8.31 -12.78
N MET A 188 -2.23 -7.57 -13.71
CA MET A 188 -2.80 -6.41 -14.38
C MET A 188 -2.17 -6.23 -15.77
N VAL A 189 -2.80 -5.42 -16.63
CA VAL A 189 -2.33 -5.18 -18.01
C VAL A 189 -0.98 -4.44 -17.99
N ASP A 190 -0.91 -3.31 -17.30
CA ASP A 190 0.27 -2.47 -17.27
C ASP A 190 1.18 -2.73 -16.06
N SER A 191 1.37 -4.03 -15.71
CA SER A 191 2.19 -4.45 -14.58
C SER A 191 3.64 -3.95 -14.66
N LYS A 192 4.20 -3.88 -15.87
CA LYS A 192 5.57 -3.41 -16.07
C LYS A 192 5.73 -1.96 -15.59
N TRP A 193 4.85 -1.06 -16.05
CA TRP A 193 4.87 0.33 -15.61
C TRP A 193 4.68 0.45 -14.09
N SER A 194 3.68 -0.24 -13.54
CA SER A 194 3.41 -0.25 -12.10
C SER A 194 4.62 -0.69 -11.27
N ASN A 195 5.36 -1.69 -11.71
CA ASN A 195 6.55 -2.16 -11.01
C ASN A 195 7.74 -1.22 -11.18
N GLU A 196 7.86 -0.58 -12.35
CA GLU A 196 8.92 0.39 -12.63
C GLU A 196 8.81 1.64 -11.74
N ILE A 197 7.62 2.16 -11.47
CA ILE A 197 7.48 3.31 -10.56
C ILE A 197 7.93 3.00 -9.14
N ILE A 198 7.66 1.79 -8.64
CA ILE A 198 8.16 1.33 -7.34
C ILE A 198 9.70 1.26 -7.34
N LYS A 199 10.28 0.66 -8.37
CA LYS A 199 11.74 0.54 -8.49
C LYS A 199 12.42 1.90 -8.60
N ASN A 200 11.84 2.81 -9.37
CA ASN A 200 12.35 4.18 -9.53
C ASN A 200 12.26 4.96 -8.21
N PHE A 201 11.15 4.83 -7.48
CA PHE A 201 11.02 5.42 -6.15
C PHE A 201 12.13 4.93 -5.21
N LEU A 202 12.34 3.60 -5.13
CA LEU A 202 13.36 3.02 -4.26
C LEU A 202 14.79 3.40 -4.68
N LYS A 203 15.07 3.52 -5.98
CA LYS A 203 16.37 3.95 -6.49
C LYS A 203 16.66 5.41 -6.12
N ASN A 204 15.71 6.31 -6.37
CA ASN A 204 15.85 7.73 -6.07
C ASN A 204 15.94 8.03 -4.58
N TYR A 205 15.49 7.10 -3.74
CA TYR A 205 15.58 7.21 -2.29
C TYR A 205 16.99 6.95 -1.75
N HIS A 206 17.78 6.16 -2.45
CA HIS A 206 19.13 5.76 -2.04
C HIS A 206 20.25 6.62 -2.68
N ASP A 207 19.92 7.45 -3.66
CA ASP A 207 20.80 8.43 -4.28
C ASP A 207 20.73 9.79 -3.55
#